data_0d5b5e6e68dfdcfef2c37b772643bed7
#
_entry.id   0d5b5e6e68dfdcfef2c37b772643bed7
#
_cell.length_a   1.000
_cell.length_b   1.000
_cell.length_c   1.000
_cell.angle_alpha   90.00
_cell.angle_beta   90.00
_cell.angle_gamma   90.00
#
_symmetry.space_group_name_H-M   'P 1'
#
loop_
_entity.id
_entity.type
_entity.pdbx_description
1 polymer ?
#
loop_
_entity_poly.entity_id
_entity_poly.type
_entity_poly.pdbx_seq_one_letter_code
_entity_poly.pdbx_strand_id
1 'polypeptide(L)'
;GEGYLLDEAAHHIGAEAKNYTVEYNSTANDVVEQVIKGNIALIKHTDDGETQLETPEVGAEFEVFLKSAGSYAAAKDAERDHLICDENGFAQTKDLPDGIYSVHQVKGWDGREFLPDFDVYIAKDGQTYRYLANNRNFESYIKIVKVDAETGKVIPLAGAGFRLYRPDGSLI
;
A
#
# COMPACT_ATOMS: atom_id res chain seq x y z
N GLY A 1 5.83 36.84 -31.53
CA GLY A 1 5.14 35.63 -31.36
C GLY A 1 3.97 35.86 -30.43
N GLU A 2 2.79 35.56 -30.88
CA GLU A 2 1.61 35.59 -30.04
C GLU A 2 1.82 34.58 -28.95
N GLY A 3 1.95 35.08 -27.72
CA GLY A 3 2.07 34.21 -26.57
C GLY A 3 0.78 33.41 -26.46
N TYR A 4 0.87 32.14 -26.67
CA TYR A 4 -0.12 31.22 -26.16
C TYR A 4 -0.09 31.38 -24.66
N LEU A 5 -1.13 31.96 -24.12
CA LEU A 5 -1.45 31.74 -22.73
C LEU A 5 -1.71 30.26 -22.64
N LEU A 6 -0.71 29.55 -22.19
CA LEU A 6 -0.93 28.22 -21.75
C LEU A 6 -1.88 28.32 -20.57
N ASP A 7 -3.14 28.05 -20.85
CA ASP A 7 -4.06 27.68 -19.81
C ASP A 7 -3.64 26.27 -19.42
N GLU A 8 -2.42 26.28 -19.01
CA GLU A 8 -1.86 25.28 -18.25
C GLU A 8 -2.07 23.87 -18.65
N ALA A 9 -2.28 23.10 -17.67
CA ALA A 9 -2.52 21.70 -17.76
C ALA A 9 -3.69 21.32 -18.68
N ALA A 10 -4.67 22.16 -18.83
CA ALA A 10 -5.83 21.85 -19.67
C ALA A 10 -5.53 21.93 -21.18
N HIS A 11 -4.50 22.66 -21.55
CA HIS A 11 -4.20 22.91 -22.98
C HIS A 11 -3.11 22.02 -23.54
N HIS A 12 -2.37 21.39 -22.65
CA HIS A 12 -1.08 20.87 -23.01
C HIS A 12 -1.14 19.46 -23.57
N ILE A 13 -1.63 18.55 -22.83
CA ILE A 13 -1.58 17.11 -23.14
C ILE A 13 -2.84 16.37 -22.73
N GLY A 14 -3.92 17.05 -22.52
CA GLY A 14 -5.17 16.41 -22.15
C GLY A 14 -5.08 15.62 -20.84
N ALA A 15 -5.40 14.35 -20.89
CA ALA A 15 -5.49 13.51 -19.69
C ALA A 15 -4.16 13.28 -18.96
N GLU A 16 -3.03 13.48 -19.63
CA GLU A 16 -1.69 13.26 -19.06
C GLU A 16 -1.14 14.49 -18.33
N ALA A 17 -1.70 15.65 -18.54
CA ALA A 17 -1.20 16.92 -17.98
C ALA A 17 -1.10 16.92 -16.45
N LYS A 18 -1.94 16.17 -15.76
CA LYS A 18 -1.93 16.03 -14.30
C LYS A 18 -0.68 15.37 -13.73
N ASN A 19 0.10 14.69 -14.57
CA ASN A 19 1.32 13.98 -14.17
C ASN A 19 2.57 14.85 -14.22
N TYR A 20 2.39 16.14 -14.53
CA TYR A 20 3.47 17.08 -14.71
C TYR A 20 3.26 18.35 -13.89
N THR A 21 4.36 18.93 -13.42
CA THR A 21 4.41 20.32 -12.97
C THR A 21 4.87 21.18 -14.14
N VAL A 22 4.17 22.29 -14.40
CA VAL A 22 4.53 23.25 -15.43
C VAL A 22 5.14 24.47 -14.77
N GLU A 23 6.42 24.72 -15.02
CA GLU A 23 7.10 25.92 -14.58
C GLU A 23 7.22 26.94 -15.73
N TYR A 24 6.81 28.16 -15.45
CA TYR A 24 6.90 29.27 -16.41
C TYR A 24 8.20 30.02 -16.22
N ASN A 25 9.08 29.97 -17.20
CA ASN A 25 10.25 30.84 -17.22
C ASN A 25 9.95 32.09 -18.03
N SER A 26 9.54 33.17 -17.36
CA SER A 26 9.19 34.44 -17.98
C SER A 26 10.36 35.15 -18.68
N THR A 27 11.60 34.73 -18.41
CA THR A 27 12.80 35.35 -18.99
C THR A 27 13.19 34.72 -20.33
N ALA A 28 12.91 33.44 -20.51
CA ALA A 28 13.30 32.69 -21.70
C ALA A 28 12.12 32.29 -22.60
N ASN A 29 10.87 32.53 -22.16
CA ASN A 29 9.66 32.01 -22.80
C ASN A 29 9.65 30.48 -22.95
N ASP A 30 10.35 29.81 -22.09
CA ASP A 30 10.41 28.36 -22.07
C ASP A 30 9.41 27.80 -21.03
N VAL A 31 8.72 26.77 -21.42
CA VAL A 31 7.90 25.95 -20.52
C VAL A 31 8.69 24.70 -20.20
N VAL A 32 9.00 24.52 -18.93
CA VAL A 32 9.67 23.31 -18.47
C VAL A 32 8.63 22.38 -17.88
N GLU A 33 8.48 21.22 -18.47
CA GLU A 33 7.65 20.15 -17.94
C GLU A 33 8.51 19.22 -17.09
N GLN A 34 8.13 19.04 -15.84
CA GLN A 34 8.77 18.10 -14.94
C GLN A 34 7.78 17.01 -14.55
N VAL A 35 8.18 15.77 -14.78
CA VAL A 35 7.39 14.62 -14.32
C VAL A 35 7.41 14.58 -12.80
N ILE A 36 6.24 14.55 -12.17
CA ILE A 36 6.11 14.33 -10.73
C ILE A 36 6.64 12.95 -10.40
N LYS A 37 7.56 12.86 -9.45
CA LYS A 37 8.12 11.62 -8.97
C LYS A 37 8.17 11.59 -7.45
N GLY A 38 7.98 10.41 -6.90
CA GLY A 38 8.13 10.17 -5.47
C GLY A 38 8.59 8.74 -5.20
N ASN A 39 8.86 8.42 -3.96
CA ASN A 39 9.27 7.08 -3.59
C ASN A 39 8.43 6.51 -2.43
N ILE A 40 8.44 5.20 -2.32
CA ILE A 40 7.72 4.45 -1.29
C ILE A 40 8.77 3.81 -0.39
N ALA A 41 8.72 4.13 0.90
CA ALA A 41 9.55 3.52 1.91
C ALA A 41 8.67 2.68 2.84
N LEU A 42 9.13 1.48 3.17
CA LEU A 42 8.44 0.63 4.12
C LEU A 42 9.39 0.08 5.18
N ILE A 43 8.86 -0.16 6.35
CA ILE A 43 9.50 -0.90 7.42
C ILE A 43 8.64 -2.14 7.65
N LYS A 44 9.22 -3.32 7.43
CA LYS A 44 8.56 -4.59 7.63
C LYS A 44 9.00 -5.21 8.93
N HIS A 45 8.04 -5.37 9.84
CA HIS A 45 8.22 -6.12 11.07
C HIS A 45 7.29 -7.33 11.10
N THR A 46 7.67 -8.33 11.85
CA THR A 46 6.84 -9.49 12.11
C THR A 46 7.05 -9.99 13.55
N ASP A 47 6.07 -10.69 14.07
CA ASP A 47 6.18 -11.42 15.31
C ASP A 47 7.07 -12.66 15.07
N ASP A 48 8.06 -12.90 15.94
CA ASP A 48 8.94 -14.05 15.87
C ASP A 48 8.25 -15.39 16.24
N GLY A 49 7.01 -15.31 16.75
CA GLY A 49 6.20 -16.45 17.15
C GLY A 49 6.55 -17.03 18.51
N GLU A 50 7.56 -16.51 19.16
CA GLU A 50 8.02 -16.97 20.48
C GLU A 50 7.81 -15.92 21.55
N THR A 51 8.20 -14.69 21.29
CA THR A 51 8.24 -13.60 22.29
C THR A 51 7.10 -12.61 22.19
N GLN A 52 6.30 -12.67 21.11
CA GLN A 52 5.30 -11.66 20.74
C GLN A 52 5.90 -10.26 20.53
N LEU A 53 7.19 -10.16 20.35
CA LEU A 53 7.88 -8.93 20.01
C LEU A 53 7.96 -8.80 18.49
N GLU A 54 7.61 -7.63 18.01
CA GLU A 54 7.78 -7.30 16.60
C GLU A 54 9.26 -7.08 16.31
N THR A 55 9.81 -7.87 15.40
CA THR A 55 11.21 -7.77 14.98
C THR A 55 11.30 -7.41 13.50
N PRO A 56 12.39 -6.75 13.06
CA PRO A 56 12.62 -6.48 11.64
C PRO A 56 12.62 -7.78 10.83
N GLU A 57 11.78 -7.88 9.81
CA GLU A 57 11.76 -9.04 8.92
C GLU A 57 12.82 -8.88 7.83
N VAL A 58 14.06 -9.20 8.20
CA VAL A 58 15.22 -9.10 7.30
C VAL A 58 15.05 -10.03 6.10
N GLY A 59 15.28 -9.49 4.89
CA GLY A 59 15.17 -10.26 3.65
C GLY A 59 13.75 -10.48 3.15
N ALA A 60 12.73 -9.85 3.76
CA ALA A 60 11.40 -9.79 3.16
C ALA A 60 11.47 -9.03 1.83
N GLU A 61 10.78 -9.54 0.80
CA GLU A 61 10.81 -8.97 -0.54
C GLU A 61 9.44 -8.50 -0.98
N PHE A 62 9.43 -7.35 -1.68
CA PHE A 62 8.21 -6.75 -2.20
C PHE A 62 8.39 -6.36 -3.67
N GLU A 63 7.35 -6.61 -4.45
CA GLU A 63 7.18 -6.05 -5.78
C GLU A 63 6.28 -4.82 -5.69
N VAL A 64 6.79 -3.70 -6.21
CA VAL A 64 6.06 -2.44 -6.33
C VAL A 64 5.89 -2.13 -7.80
N PHE A 65 4.67 -1.92 -8.26
CA PHE A 65 4.41 -1.67 -9.68
C PHE A 65 3.19 -0.80 -9.91
N LEU A 66 3.19 -0.07 -11.01
CA LEU A 66 2.07 0.76 -11.42
C LEU A 66 0.82 -0.11 -11.57
N LYS A 67 -0.22 0.17 -10.80
CA LYS A 67 -1.44 -0.66 -10.72
C LYS A 67 -2.13 -0.84 -12.07
N SER A 68 -2.12 0.19 -12.92
CA SER A 68 -2.72 0.12 -14.25
C SER A 68 -2.00 -0.85 -15.21
N ALA A 69 -0.77 -1.25 -14.89
CA ALA A 69 -0.05 -2.27 -15.65
C ALA A 69 -0.59 -3.70 -15.40
N GLY A 70 -1.32 -3.90 -14.30
CA GLY A 70 -1.95 -5.15 -13.93
C GLY A 70 -1.04 -6.16 -13.26
N SER A 71 0.28 -6.10 -13.48
CA SER A 71 1.27 -6.96 -12.82
C SER A 71 2.66 -6.34 -12.84
N TYR A 72 3.53 -6.83 -11.95
CA TYR A 72 4.94 -6.42 -11.90
C TYR A 72 5.66 -6.67 -13.23
N ALA A 73 5.42 -7.83 -13.84
CA ALA A 73 6.06 -8.21 -15.11
C ALA A 73 5.62 -7.34 -16.29
N ALA A 74 4.37 -6.84 -16.27
CA ALA A 74 3.82 -6.01 -17.34
C ALA A 74 4.17 -4.52 -17.19
N ALA A 75 4.56 -4.08 -16.00
CA ALA A 75 4.94 -2.70 -15.77
C ALA A 75 6.30 -2.38 -16.40
N LYS A 76 6.46 -1.15 -16.89
CA LYS A 76 7.74 -0.67 -17.41
C LYS A 76 8.76 -0.55 -16.29
N ASP A 77 10.05 -0.64 -16.63
CA ASP A 77 11.12 -0.54 -15.62
C ASP A 77 11.11 0.78 -14.83
N ALA A 78 10.66 1.87 -15.44
CA ALA A 78 10.49 3.15 -14.74
C ALA A 78 9.30 3.17 -13.77
N GLU A 79 8.36 2.24 -13.90
CA GLU A 79 7.08 2.17 -13.20
C GLU A 79 7.02 0.97 -12.24
N ARG A 80 8.13 0.36 -11.94
CA ARG A 80 8.24 -0.77 -11.00
C ARG A 80 9.55 -0.76 -10.26
N ASP A 81 9.55 -1.39 -9.09
CA ASP A 81 10.76 -1.66 -8.33
C ASP A 81 10.61 -2.95 -7.51
N HIS A 82 11.74 -3.58 -7.20
CA HIS A 82 11.81 -4.75 -6.36
C HIS A 82 12.59 -4.41 -5.09
N LEU A 83 11.96 -4.59 -3.94
CA LEU A 83 12.47 -4.20 -2.65
C LEU A 83 12.92 -5.42 -1.85
N ILE A 84 14.02 -5.29 -1.14
CA ILE A 84 14.51 -6.28 -0.18
C ILE A 84 14.78 -5.54 1.14
N CYS A 85 14.13 -5.99 2.21
CA CYS A 85 14.28 -5.39 3.53
C CYS A 85 15.66 -5.65 4.12
N ASP A 86 16.29 -4.60 4.61
CA ASP A 86 17.58 -4.62 5.28
C ASP A 86 17.51 -5.15 6.73
N GLU A 87 18.60 -5.02 7.47
CA GLU A 87 18.72 -5.44 8.88
C GLU A 87 17.77 -4.73 9.85
N ASN A 88 17.21 -3.58 9.45
CA ASN A 88 16.22 -2.82 10.18
C ASN A 88 14.80 -3.11 9.68
N GLY A 89 14.62 -4.04 8.74
CA GLY A 89 13.37 -4.31 8.05
C GLY A 89 13.00 -3.19 7.07
N PHE A 90 13.93 -2.28 6.74
CA PHE A 90 13.67 -1.12 5.89
C PHE A 90 13.95 -1.44 4.42
N ALA A 91 13.07 -0.94 3.55
CA ALA A 91 13.27 -0.91 2.11
C ALA A 91 12.64 0.34 1.50
N GLN A 92 13.19 0.83 0.40
CA GLN A 92 12.69 2.01 -0.29
C GLN A 92 12.85 1.86 -1.80
N THR A 93 11.82 2.29 -2.55
CA THR A 93 11.89 2.33 -4.01
C THR A 93 12.82 3.44 -4.49
N LYS A 94 13.26 3.31 -5.74
CA LYS A 94 13.69 4.47 -6.52
C LYS A 94 12.54 5.47 -6.67
N ASP A 95 12.83 6.63 -7.24
CA ASP A 95 11.80 7.59 -7.62
C ASP A 95 10.92 7.02 -8.75
N LEU A 96 9.65 6.90 -8.45
CA LEU A 96 8.62 6.39 -9.36
C LEU A 96 7.75 7.55 -9.85
N PRO A 97 7.30 7.54 -11.12
CA PRO A 97 6.36 8.54 -11.65
C PRO A 97 5.05 8.62 -10.85
N ASP A 98 4.32 9.72 -11.02
CA ASP A 98 2.96 9.86 -10.48
C ASP A 98 2.07 8.69 -10.90
N GLY A 99 1.28 8.20 -9.97
CA GLY A 99 0.35 7.09 -10.21
C GLY A 99 -0.01 6.29 -8.96
N ILE A 100 -0.91 5.35 -9.13
CA ILE A 100 -1.27 4.39 -8.08
C ILE A 100 -0.40 3.15 -8.25
N TYR A 101 0.34 2.80 -7.22
CA TYR A 101 1.22 1.64 -7.17
C TYR A 101 0.65 0.59 -6.24
N SER A 102 0.65 -0.66 -6.70
CA SER A 102 0.40 -1.82 -5.85
C SER A 102 1.71 -2.27 -5.23
N VAL A 103 1.65 -2.55 -3.92
CA VAL A 103 2.74 -3.12 -3.14
C VAL A 103 2.35 -4.54 -2.75
N HIS A 104 3.11 -5.51 -3.25
CA HIS A 104 2.85 -6.94 -3.12
C HIS A 104 4.04 -7.64 -2.46
N GLN A 105 3.83 -8.33 -1.35
CA GLN A 105 4.88 -9.11 -0.69
C GLN A 105 5.06 -10.45 -1.41
N VAL A 106 6.28 -10.74 -1.87
CA VAL A 106 6.61 -11.96 -2.62
C VAL A 106 7.46 -12.94 -1.83
N LYS A 107 8.09 -12.47 -0.73
CA LYS A 107 8.87 -13.32 0.16
C LYS A 107 8.83 -12.80 1.59
N GLY A 108 8.88 -13.70 2.54
CA GLY A 108 8.92 -13.43 3.97
C GLY A 108 9.54 -14.62 4.71
N TRP A 109 9.50 -14.58 6.04
CA TRP A 109 9.98 -15.69 6.85
C TRP A 109 9.09 -16.91 6.72
N ASP A 110 9.69 -18.10 6.77
CA ASP A 110 8.98 -19.36 6.66
C ASP A 110 7.89 -19.49 7.73
N GLY A 111 6.71 -19.96 7.30
CA GLY A 111 5.57 -20.16 8.16
C GLY A 111 4.82 -18.89 8.59
N ARG A 112 5.16 -17.73 8.02
CA ARG A 112 4.46 -16.48 8.24
C ARG A 112 3.56 -16.13 7.07
N GLU A 113 2.40 -15.55 7.37
CA GLU A 113 1.52 -15.04 6.34
C GLU A 113 2.10 -13.75 5.74
N PHE A 114 1.90 -13.57 4.43
CA PHE A 114 2.27 -12.33 3.77
C PHE A 114 1.26 -11.24 4.10
N LEU A 115 1.72 -10.00 4.02
CA LEU A 115 0.84 -8.85 4.08
C LEU A 115 -0.16 -8.90 2.92
N PRO A 116 -1.41 -8.52 3.15
CA PRO A 116 -2.32 -8.21 2.05
C PRO A 116 -1.75 -7.10 1.18
N ASP A 117 -1.97 -7.20 -0.12
CA ASP A 117 -1.61 -6.14 -1.06
C ASP A 117 -2.25 -4.82 -0.66
N PHE A 118 -1.52 -3.74 -0.82
CA PHE A 118 -2.02 -2.40 -0.61
C PHE A 118 -1.55 -1.43 -1.69
N ASP A 119 -2.29 -0.34 -1.83
CA ASP A 119 -2.01 0.65 -2.85
C ASP A 119 -1.43 1.93 -2.26
N VAL A 120 -0.52 2.55 -3.00
CA VAL A 120 0.08 3.85 -2.67
C VAL A 120 -0.11 4.79 -3.85
N TYR A 121 -0.62 6.00 -3.58
CA TYR A 121 -0.74 7.03 -4.60
C TYR A 121 0.42 8.03 -4.49
N ILE A 122 1.30 8.02 -5.48
CA ILE A 122 2.35 9.02 -5.65
C ILE A 122 1.74 10.20 -6.41
N ALA A 123 1.61 11.35 -5.74
CA ALA A 123 0.94 12.53 -6.26
C ALA A 123 1.71 13.84 -6.06
N LYS A 124 2.86 13.78 -5.36
CA LYS A 124 3.67 14.97 -5.06
C LYS A 124 5.12 14.71 -5.38
N ASP A 125 5.72 15.67 -6.06
CA ASP A 125 7.13 15.61 -6.42
C ASP A 125 8.04 15.61 -5.20
N GLY A 126 9.06 14.78 -5.23
CA GLY A 126 10.05 14.64 -4.15
C GLY A 126 9.53 14.03 -2.84
N GLN A 127 8.29 13.55 -2.79
CA GLN A 127 7.73 13.02 -1.55
C GLN A 127 8.08 11.55 -1.36
N THR A 128 8.48 11.20 -0.12
CA THR A 128 8.59 9.82 0.36
C THR A 128 7.31 9.42 1.10
N TYR A 129 6.64 8.39 0.61
CA TYR A 129 5.46 7.78 1.23
C TYR A 129 5.90 6.64 2.14
N ARG A 130 5.70 6.78 3.45
CA ARG A 130 6.23 5.85 4.46
C ARG A 130 5.15 4.98 5.06
N TYR A 131 5.42 3.67 5.14
CA TYR A 131 4.51 2.66 5.67
C TYR A 131 5.21 1.79 6.71
N LEU A 132 4.52 1.52 7.79
CA LEU A 132 4.88 0.47 8.75
C LEU A 132 4.02 -0.75 8.45
N ALA A 133 4.66 -1.82 8.03
CA ALA A 133 4.02 -3.04 7.58
C ALA A 133 4.27 -4.15 8.62
N ASN A 134 3.28 -4.42 9.45
CA ASN A 134 3.35 -5.43 10.50
C ASN A 134 2.46 -6.62 10.19
N ASN A 135 3.03 -7.82 10.24
CA ASN A 135 2.24 -9.04 10.31
C ASN A 135 1.95 -9.35 11.78
N ARG A 136 1.00 -8.65 12.32
CA ARG A 136 0.47 -9.05 13.62
C ARG A 136 -0.55 -10.13 13.40
N ASN A 137 -0.43 -11.26 14.10
CA ASN A 137 -1.54 -12.18 14.23
C ASN A 137 -2.69 -11.42 14.88
N PHE A 138 -3.70 -11.08 14.09
CA PHE A 138 -4.93 -10.52 14.63
C PHE A 138 -5.66 -11.65 15.34
N GLU A 139 -5.43 -11.80 16.63
CA GLU A 139 -6.32 -12.58 17.47
C GLU A 139 -7.57 -11.74 17.75
N SER A 140 -8.66 -12.10 17.12
CA SER A 140 -9.97 -11.50 17.37
C SER A 140 -10.76 -12.42 18.29
N TYR A 141 -11.19 -11.89 19.43
CA TYR A 141 -12.08 -12.61 20.34
C TYR A 141 -13.53 -12.24 20.03
N ILE A 142 -14.35 -13.24 19.74
CA ILE A 142 -15.78 -13.07 19.57
C ILE A 142 -16.44 -13.42 20.91
N LYS A 143 -16.99 -12.42 21.59
CA LYS A 143 -17.81 -12.62 22.77
C LYS A 143 -19.28 -12.81 22.36
N ILE A 144 -19.82 -14.01 22.55
CA ILE A 144 -21.23 -14.28 22.32
C ILE A 144 -21.97 -14.17 23.65
N VAL A 145 -22.96 -13.30 23.70
CA VAL A 145 -23.84 -13.15 24.85
C VAL A 145 -25.24 -13.57 24.45
N LYS A 146 -25.75 -14.65 25.02
CA LYS A 146 -27.13 -15.08 24.82
C LYS A 146 -28.06 -14.26 25.70
N VAL A 147 -29.06 -13.66 25.11
CA VAL A 147 -30.07 -12.86 25.80
C VAL A 147 -31.46 -13.42 25.51
N ASP A 148 -32.34 -13.25 26.46
CA ASP A 148 -33.79 -13.49 26.29
C ASP A 148 -34.37 -12.46 25.31
N ALA A 149 -35.14 -12.91 24.33
CA ALA A 149 -35.64 -12.04 23.28
C ALA A 149 -36.70 -11.02 23.75
N GLU A 150 -37.41 -11.33 24.80
CA GLU A 150 -38.51 -10.49 25.32
C GLU A 150 -37.99 -9.49 26.39
N THR A 151 -37.09 -9.95 27.23
CA THR A 151 -36.63 -9.17 28.38
C THR A 151 -35.25 -8.53 28.22
N GLY A 152 -34.47 -8.95 27.20
CA GLY A 152 -33.10 -8.52 27.01
C GLY A 152 -32.12 -9.00 28.09
N LYS A 153 -32.55 -9.82 29.02
CA LYS A 153 -31.70 -10.33 30.09
C LYS A 153 -30.75 -11.40 29.62
N VAL A 154 -29.53 -11.37 30.14
CA VAL A 154 -28.51 -12.40 29.82
C VAL A 154 -28.98 -13.75 30.36
N ILE A 155 -28.97 -14.75 29.50
CA ILE A 155 -29.29 -16.14 29.86
C ILE A 155 -27.98 -16.87 30.16
N PRO A 156 -27.69 -17.18 31.45
CA PRO A 156 -26.48 -17.91 31.84
C PRO A 156 -26.69 -19.41 31.59
N LEU A 157 -26.81 -19.82 30.31
CA LEU A 157 -26.98 -21.22 29.95
C LEU A 157 -25.64 -21.84 29.57
N ALA A 158 -25.15 -22.76 30.38
CA ALA A 158 -23.99 -23.55 30.06
C ALA A 158 -24.31 -24.57 28.94
N GLY A 159 -23.34 -24.87 28.09
CA GLY A 159 -23.46 -25.89 27.05
C GLY A 159 -24.13 -25.46 25.74
N ALA A 160 -24.42 -24.17 25.54
CA ALA A 160 -24.85 -23.67 24.24
C ALA A 160 -23.70 -23.75 23.23
N GLY A 161 -23.90 -24.53 22.15
CA GLY A 161 -22.91 -24.66 21.06
C GLY A 161 -23.17 -23.63 19.97
N PHE A 162 -22.11 -23.05 19.46
CA PHE A 162 -22.15 -22.13 18.33
C PHE A 162 -21.17 -22.63 17.25
N ARG A 163 -21.52 -22.38 15.99
CA ARG A 163 -20.63 -22.62 14.84
C ARG A 163 -20.35 -21.30 14.17
N LEU A 164 -19.08 -21.05 13.91
CA LEU A 164 -18.64 -19.85 13.23
C LEU A 164 -18.31 -20.19 11.77
N TYR A 165 -18.81 -19.39 10.85
CA TYR A 165 -18.58 -19.58 9.42
C TYR A 165 -17.92 -18.35 8.83
N ARG A 166 -17.02 -18.56 7.86
CA ARG A 166 -16.51 -17.49 7.01
C ARG A 166 -17.59 -16.99 6.06
N PRO A 167 -17.41 -15.82 5.44
CA PRO A 167 -18.35 -15.30 4.44
C PRO A 167 -18.57 -16.24 3.24
N ASP A 168 -17.60 -17.10 2.94
CA ASP A 168 -17.67 -18.12 1.90
C ASP A 168 -18.46 -19.38 2.31
N GLY A 169 -18.95 -19.42 3.55
CA GLY A 169 -19.73 -20.54 4.10
C GLY A 169 -18.88 -21.68 4.69
N SER A 170 -17.55 -21.57 4.70
CA SER A 170 -16.68 -22.56 5.34
C SER A 170 -16.69 -22.41 6.87
N LEU A 171 -16.63 -23.53 7.59
CA LEU A 171 -16.53 -23.55 9.05
C LEU A 171 -15.15 -23.04 9.48
N ILE A 172 -15.13 -22.17 10.50
CA ILE A 172 -13.90 -21.72 11.13
C ILE A 172 -13.45 -22.74 12.18
#